data_93a0b489cd26756eb1359151f13d9491
#
_entry.id   93a0b489cd26756eb1359151f13d9491
#
_cell.length_a   1.000
_cell.length_b   1.000
_cell.length_c   1.000
_cell.angle_alpha   90.00
_cell.angle_beta   90.00
_cell.angle_gamma   90.00
#
_symmetry.space_group_name_H-M   'P 1'
#
loop_
_entity.id
_entity.type
_entity.pdbx_description
1 polymer ?
#
loop_
_entity_poly.entity_id
_entity_poly.type
_entity_poly.pdbx_seq_one_letter_code
_entity_poly.pdbx_strand_id
1 'polypeptide(L)'
;MATLLRMPEVAANATHATLQAWTRNEGDAVAVGDCIAEIETDKAVVELNADTAGVLGRRLVAAGQDVEVGAPIGVLLAGGETGVDVDALIAAAGGAPASQAEAPAETAPPAAVDVAGGNATQAARVFASPLARRLAAQRGLDLAALRGSGPNGRIVKRDVEQAAAVPAPASAPPVAPQAQANTPATAAFTEIPHSNMRRTIARRLGESKSTIPHFYLTADCRMERLLALRAEINAAAPRKISVNDFVVRAVAVALREVPAANVGWTDAAMRQYHQADIAVAVSTDAGLITPIVRAADQKPLSRISEEIADLAARARASQLRPEEYQGGSFSVSNLGMFGVSEFSAIINPPQAAILAVGATQAVPVVEDGALRAGQVMRCTLSVDHRAIDGALAAQWLAAFKRLLENPLAMLI
;
A
#
# COMPACT_ATOMS: atom_id res chain seq x y z
N MET A 1 -11.02 -38.31 -13.38
CA MET A 1 -11.34 -36.97 -13.96
C MET A 1 -10.55 -35.91 -13.21
N ALA A 2 -9.90 -34.99 -13.92
CA ALA A 2 -9.16 -33.90 -13.29
C ALA A 2 -10.14 -32.90 -12.70
N THR A 3 -9.86 -32.40 -11.48
CA THR A 3 -10.66 -31.41 -10.74
C THR A 3 -9.87 -30.14 -10.58
N LEU A 4 -10.49 -29.00 -10.90
CA LEU A 4 -9.86 -27.69 -10.68
C LEU A 4 -10.00 -27.27 -9.21
N LEU A 5 -8.88 -26.99 -8.55
CA LEU A 5 -8.84 -26.33 -7.25
C LEU A 5 -9.08 -24.84 -7.46
N ARG A 6 -10.10 -24.28 -6.81
CA ARG A 6 -10.45 -22.88 -6.90
C ARG A 6 -10.20 -22.17 -5.58
N MET A 7 -9.91 -20.86 -5.67
CA MET A 7 -9.79 -20.02 -4.48
C MET A 7 -11.14 -19.97 -3.74
N PRO A 8 -11.23 -20.49 -2.50
CA PRO A 8 -12.50 -20.51 -1.75
C PRO A 8 -12.92 -19.11 -1.28
N GLU A 9 -14.21 -18.95 -1.03
CA GLU A 9 -14.75 -17.78 -0.36
C GLU A 9 -14.51 -17.91 1.17
N VAL A 10 -13.38 -17.40 1.64
CA VAL A 10 -12.94 -17.54 3.04
C VAL A 10 -13.43 -16.43 3.98
N ALA A 11 -14.06 -15.37 3.43
CA ALA A 11 -14.71 -14.33 4.22
C ALA A 11 -15.89 -13.72 3.44
N ALA A 12 -16.99 -13.41 4.13
CA ALA A 12 -18.15 -12.76 3.54
C ALA A 12 -17.73 -11.43 2.87
N ASN A 13 -17.99 -11.30 1.55
CA ASN A 13 -17.61 -10.17 0.70
C ASN A 13 -16.10 -10.03 0.37
N ALA A 14 -15.28 -11.05 0.61
CA ALA A 14 -13.91 -11.03 0.10
C ALA A 14 -13.94 -11.29 -1.42
N THR A 15 -13.40 -10.37 -2.21
CA THR A 15 -13.24 -10.52 -3.66
C THR A 15 -11.90 -11.15 -4.03
N HIS A 16 -10.91 -11.06 -3.15
CA HIS A 16 -9.55 -11.59 -3.34
C HIS A 16 -9.03 -12.21 -2.04
N ALA A 17 -8.12 -13.19 -2.17
CA ALA A 17 -7.38 -13.79 -1.07
C ALA A 17 -5.95 -14.13 -1.50
N THR A 18 -4.99 -14.08 -0.58
CA THR A 18 -3.58 -14.37 -0.89
C THR A 18 -3.28 -15.85 -0.61
N LEU A 19 -2.75 -16.56 -1.59
CA LEU A 19 -2.23 -17.92 -1.38
C LEU A 19 -0.90 -17.81 -0.59
N GLN A 20 -0.91 -18.07 0.71
CA GLN A 20 0.28 -17.91 1.56
C GLN A 20 1.34 -18.95 1.25
N ALA A 21 0.97 -20.22 1.25
CA ALA A 21 1.88 -21.32 1.01
C ALA A 21 1.15 -22.55 0.42
N TRP A 22 1.89 -23.34 -0.37
CA TRP A 22 1.48 -24.70 -0.75
C TRP A 22 2.05 -25.69 0.27
N THR A 23 1.21 -26.51 0.87
CA THR A 23 1.63 -27.57 1.81
C THR A 23 1.98 -28.87 1.11
N ARG A 24 1.58 -29.06 -0.17
CA ARG A 24 1.87 -30.22 -1.02
C ARG A 24 2.58 -29.81 -2.30
N ASN A 25 3.49 -30.64 -2.81
CA ASN A 25 4.20 -30.42 -4.07
C ASN A 25 3.45 -31.03 -5.26
N GLU A 26 3.77 -30.54 -6.47
CA GLU A 26 3.29 -31.19 -7.70
C GLU A 26 3.77 -32.65 -7.74
N GLY A 27 2.85 -33.56 -7.97
CA GLY A 27 3.09 -35.00 -7.93
C GLY A 27 2.75 -35.68 -6.58
N ASP A 28 2.48 -34.93 -5.51
CA ASP A 28 2.13 -35.49 -4.22
C ASP A 28 0.69 -36.06 -4.24
N ALA A 29 0.51 -37.24 -3.61
CA ALA A 29 -0.80 -37.82 -3.38
C ALA A 29 -1.50 -37.06 -2.23
N VAL A 30 -2.79 -36.79 -2.40
CA VAL A 30 -3.65 -36.05 -1.47
C VAL A 30 -4.88 -36.89 -1.17
N ALA A 31 -5.19 -37.08 0.11
CA ALA A 31 -6.42 -37.73 0.57
C ALA A 31 -7.51 -36.68 0.84
N VAL A 32 -8.77 -37.13 0.90
CA VAL A 32 -9.89 -36.25 1.28
C VAL A 32 -9.65 -35.68 2.69
N GLY A 33 -9.71 -34.36 2.83
CA GLY A 33 -9.47 -33.65 4.08
C GLY A 33 -8.01 -33.25 4.33
N ASP A 34 -7.05 -33.66 3.46
CA ASP A 34 -5.67 -33.19 3.58
C ASP A 34 -5.55 -31.71 3.22
N CYS A 35 -4.77 -30.97 4.00
CA CYS A 35 -4.43 -29.57 3.69
C CYS A 35 -3.52 -29.52 2.46
N ILE A 36 -3.97 -28.78 1.42
CA ILE A 36 -3.24 -28.60 0.15
C ILE A 36 -2.48 -27.27 0.14
N ALA A 37 -3.10 -26.23 0.68
CA ALA A 37 -2.55 -24.88 0.69
C ALA A 37 -3.07 -24.08 1.89
N GLU A 38 -2.32 -23.07 2.27
CA GLU A 38 -2.70 -22.06 3.27
C GLU A 38 -3.08 -20.75 2.56
N ILE A 39 -4.26 -20.23 2.90
CA ILE A 39 -4.82 -19.02 2.32
C ILE A 39 -4.87 -17.96 3.41
N GLU A 40 -4.19 -16.85 3.16
CA GLU A 40 -4.19 -15.69 4.05
C GLU A 40 -5.33 -14.74 3.65
N THR A 41 -6.16 -14.42 4.63
CA THR A 41 -7.19 -13.40 4.52
C THR A 41 -6.85 -12.21 5.40
N ASP A 42 -7.61 -11.12 5.27
CA ASP A 42 -7.47 -9.91 6.12
C ASP A 42 -7.60 -10.20 7.63
N LYS A 43 -8.10 -11.38 8.02
CA LYS A 43 -8.45 -11.74 9.41
C LYS A 43 -7.78 -13.00 9.95
N ALA A 44 -7.44 -13.95 9.11
CA ALA A 44 -6.88 -15.25 9.53
C ALA A 44 -6.22 -15.99 8.36
N VAL A 45 -5.35 -16.95 8.68
CA VAL A 45 -4.90 -17.97 7.75
C VAL A 45 -5.88 -19.14 7.81
N VAL A 46 -6.42 -19.54 6.67
CA VAL A 46 -7.38 -20.65 6.52
C VAL A 46 -6.74 -21.73 5.67
N GLU A 47 -6.85 -22.98 6.11
CA GLU A 47 -6.37 -24.15 5.37
C GLU A 47 -7.35 -24.50 4.24
N LEU A 48 -6.82 -24.67 3.02
CA LEU A 48 -7.55 -25.25 1.91
C LEU A 48 -7.38 -26.76 1.93
N ASN A 49 -8.45 -27.46 2.26
CA ASN A 49 -8.47 -28.92 2.33
C ASN A 49 -8.99 -29.54 1.05
N ALA A 50 -8.51 -30.75 0.72
CA ALA A 50 -8.96 -31.51 -0.45
C ALA A 50 -10.38 -32.03 -0.29
N ASP A 51 -11.28 -31.70 -1.21
CA ASP A 51 -12.63 -32.27 -1.27
C ASP A 51 -12.65 -33.69 -1.87
N THR A 52 -11.63 -34.05 -2.67
CA THR A 52 -11.50 -35.34 -3.35
C THR A 52 -10.07 -35.86 -3.27
N ALA A 53 -9.90 -37.17 -3.16
CA ALA A 53 -8.58 -37.80 -3.21
C ALA A 53 -8.00 -37.75 -4.65
N GLY A 54 -6.70 -37.48 -4.77
CA GLY A 54 -6.03 -37.40 -6.06
C GLY A 54 -4.53 -37.15 -5.95
N VAL A 55 -3.93 -36.69 -7.03
CA VAL A 55 -2.54 -36.26 -7.09
C VAL A 55 -2.53 -34.79 -7.51
N LEU A 56 -1.78 -33.91 -6.82
CA LEU A 56 -1.64 -32.52 -7.21
C LEU A 56 -0.87 -32.44 -8.53
N GLY A 57 -1.58 -32.22 -9.64
CA GLY A 57 -1.00 -32.27 -10.98
C GLY A 57 -0.21 -31.04 -11.35
N ARG A 58 -0.76 -29.85 -11.10
CA ARG A 58 -0.11 -28.57 -11.42
C ARG A 58 -0.58 -27.45 -10.51
N ARG A 59 0.34 -26.59 -10.11
CA ARG A 59 0.07 -25.31 -9.42
C ARG A 59 -0.04 -24.21 -10.46
N LEU A 60 -1.14 -23.47 -10.46
CA LEU A 60 -1.39 -22.36 -11.40
C LEU A 60 -0.99 -21.01 -10.85
N VAL A 61 -0.84 -20.94 -9.51
CA VAL A 61 -0.56 -19.70 -8.76
C VAL A 61 0.64 -19.94 -7.85
N ALA A 62 1.56 -18.98 -7.81
CA ALA A 62 2.70 -19.03 -6.92
C ALA A 62 2.33 -18.66 -5.47
N ALA A 63 3.08 -19.18 -4.50
CA ALA A 63 2.95 -18.75 -3.10
C ALA A 63 3.22 -17.25 -2.95
N GLY A 64 2.41 -16.56 -2.15
CA GLY A 64 2.45 -15.10 -1.96
C GLY A 64 1.65 -14.28 -2.98
N GLN A 65 0.96 -14.92 -3.91
CA GLN A 65 0.18 -14.24 -4.95
C GLN A 65 -1.26 -13.99 -4.49
N ASP A 66 -1.77 -12.80 -4.79
CA ASP A 66 -3.17 -12.41 -4.54
C ASP A 66 -4.05 -12.89 -5.70
N VAL A 67 -5.15 -13.56 -5.39
CA VAL A 67 -5.99 -14.28 -6.35
C VAL A 67 -7.47 -13.96 -6.09
N GLU A 68 -8.23 -13.75 -7.15
CA GLU A 68 -9.68 -13.53 -7.08
C GLU A 68 -10.41 -14.79 -6.57
N VAL A 69 -11.40 -14.60 -5.70
CA VAL A 69 -12.24 -15.69 -5.19
C VAL A 69 -12.96 -16.39 -6.35
N GLY A 70 -12.88 -17.74 -6.37
CA GLY A 70 -13.41 -18.56 -7.47
C GLY A 70 -12.44 -18.80 -8.63
N ALA A 71 -11.32 -18.08 -8.72
CA ALA A 71 -10.31 -18.30 -9.77
C ALA A 71 -9.58 -19.64 -9.56
N PRO A 72 -9.16 -20.33 -10.64
CA PRO A 72 -8.44 -21.59 -10.56
C PRO A 72 -7.02 -21.37 -10.00
N ILE A 73 -6.64 -22.10 -8.95
CA ILE A 73 -5.32 -22.03 -8.31
C ILE A 73 -4.46 -23.26 -8.56
N GLY A 74 -5.08 -24.40 -8.86
CA GLY A 74 -4.36 -25.64 -9.11
C GLY A 74 -5.24 -26.72 -9.77
N VAL A 75 -4.64 -27.84 -10.12
CA VAL A 75 -5.31 -29.02 -10.74
C VAL A 75 -5.03 -30.26 -9.93
N LEU A 76 -6.08 -30.94 -9.49
CA LEU A 76 -6.01 -32.26 -8.85
C LEU A 76 -6.39 -33.34 -9.86
N LEU A 77 -5.49 -34.31 -10.09
CA LEU A 77 -5.70 -35.46 -10.98
C LEU A 77 -6.25 -36.64 -10.18
N ALA A 78 -7.29 -37.33 -10.67
CA ALA A 78 -7.73 -38.56 -10.06
C ALA A 78 -6.63 -39.64 -10.22
N GLY A 79 -6.47 -40.51 -9.21
CA GLY A 79 -5.39 -41.50 -9.18
C GLY A 79 -5.32 -42.34 -10.43
N GLY A 80 -4.17 -42.28 -11.15
CA GLY A 80 -3.88 -43.10 -12.33
C GLY A 80 -4.00 -42.42 -13.70
N GLU A 81 -4.42 -41.17 -13.79
CA GLU A 81 -4.50 -40.43 -15.06
C GLU A 81 -3.16 -39.72 -15.37
N THR A 82 -2.44 -40.27 -16.38
CA THR A 82 -1.28 -39.62 -17.02
C THR A 82 -1.71 -39.12 -18.40
N GLY A 83 -1.66 -37.80 -18.63
CA GLY A 83 -1.90 -37.25 -19.98
C GLY A 83 -3.15 -36.40 -20.14
N VAL A 84 -3.70 -35.83 -19.06
CA VAL A 84 -4.80 -34.85 -19.14
C VAL A 84 -4.24 -33.52 -19.67
N ASP A 85 -4.86 -33.00 -20.74
CA ASP A 85 -4.52 -31.67 -21.26
C ASP A 85 -5.05 -30.59 -20.28
N VAL A 86 -4.16 -30.18 -19.38
CA VAL A 86 -4.43 -29.19 -18.33
C VAL A 86 -4.79 -27.84 -18.93
N ASP A 87 -4.19 -27.49 -20.08
CA ASP A 87 -4.42 -26.20 -20.75
C ASP A 87 -5.83 -26.14 -21.37
N ALA A 88 -6.34 -27.27 -21.88
CA ALA A 88 -7.73 -27.39 -22.34
C ALA A 88 -8.75 -27.24 -21.19
N LEU A 89 -8.45 -27.77 -20.00
CA LEU A 89 -9.29 -27.64 -18.81
C LEU A 89 -9.34 -26.20 -18.28
N ILE A 90 -8.22 -25.48 -18.31
CA ILE A 90 -8.14 -24.09 -17.91
C ILE A 90 -8.94 -23.19 -18.87
N ALA A 91 -8.81 -23.44 -20.18
CA ALA A 91 -9.56 -22.72 -21.21
C ALA A 91 -11.08 -22.94 -21.11
N ALA A 92 -11.51 -24.16 -20.78
CA ALA A 92 -12.92 -24.52 -20.58
C ALA A 92 -13.53 -23.89 -19.31
N ALA A 93 -12.69 -23.57 -18.31
CA ALA A 93 -13.10 -22.98 -17.03
C ALA A 93 -13.10 -21.44 -17.01
N GLY A 94 -12.84 -20.77 -18.15
CA GLY A 94 -12.83 -19.30 -18.27
C GLY A 94 -11.56 -18.62 -17.72
N GLY A 95 -10.51 -19.38 -17.42
CA GLY A 95 -9.22 -18.86 -16.99
C GLY A 95 -8.33 -18.57 -18.22
N ALA A 96 -7.95 -17.31 -18.44
CA ALA A 96 -6.89 -16.97 -19.38
C ALA A 96 -5.54 -17.43 -18.81
N PRO A 97 -4.63 -18.00 -19.65
CA PRO A 97 -3.29 -18.35 -19.18
C PRO A 97 -2.57 -17.06 -18.75
N ALA A 98 -1.92 -17.09 -17.60
CA ALA A 98 -1.10 -15.98 -17.11
C ALA A 98 0.06 -15.75 -18.07
N SER A 99 -0.11 -14.84 -19.02
CA SER A 99 0.95 -14.26 -19.86
C SER A 99 1.73 -13.29 -19.01
N GLN A 100 3.04 -13.40 -19.10
CA GLN A 100 4.01 -12.48 -18.51
C GLN A 100 3.61 -11.03 -18.83
N ALA A 101 3.60 -10.20 -17.81
CA ALA A 101 3.24 -8.79 -17.89
C ALA A 101 4.23 -8.05 -18.80
N GLU A 102 3.77 -7.67 -19.97
CA GLU A 102 4.35 -6.64 -20.82
C GLU A 102 3.66 -5.32 -20.51
N ALA A 103 4.42 -4.27 -20.26
CA ALA A 103 3.96 -2.96 -19.82
C ALA A 103 2.98 -2.32 -20.82
N PRO A 104 1.97 -1.56 -20.37
CA PRO A 104 1.00 -0.93 -21.28
C PRO A 104 1.62 0.24 -22.02
N ALA A 105 1.52 0.20 -23.36
CA ALA A 105 1.82 1.30 -24.25
C ALA A 105 0.74 2.39 -24.13
N GLU A 106 1.19 3.59 -23.84
CA GLU A 106 0.43 4.82 -23.78
C GLU A 106 -0.02 5.25 -25.18
N THR A 107 -1.32 5.42 -25.39
CA THR A 107 -1.91 5.96 -26.60
C THR A 107 -1.83 7.48 -26.59
N ALA A 108 -1.09 8.06 -27.54
CA ALA A 108 -1.05 9.49 -27.81
C ALA A 108 -2.16 9.92 -28.77
N PRO A 109 -2.73 11.15 -28.64
CA PRO A 109 -3.56 11.81 -29.66
C PRO A 109 -2.73 12.62 -30.68
N PRO A 110 -3.30 12.99 -31.84
CA PRO A 110 -2.55 13.33 -33.03
C PRO A 110 -2.25 14.83 -33.23
N ALA A 111 -1.14 15.02 -33.97
CA ALA A 111 -0.81 16.08 -34.92
C ALA A 111 -0.53 17.52 -34.46
N ALA A 112 0.63 18.06 -34.76
CA ALA A 112 0.95 18.85 -35.94
C ALA A 112 2.39 19.39 -35.95
N VAL A 113 2.97 19.24 -37.15
CA VAL A 113 3.96 20.03 -37.92
C VAL A 113 5.34 20.43 -37.39
N ASP A 114 6.33 19.87 -38.11
CA ASP A 114 7.58 20.48 -38.69
C ASP A 114 8.58 21.26 -37.79
N VAL A 115 9.83 20.87 -37.85
CA VAL A 115 10.96 21.35 -38.64
C VAL A 115 12.29 20.73 -38.15
N ALA A 116 12.99 20.11 -39.12
CA ALA A 116 14.47 19.98 -39.30
C ALA A 116 15.43 19.52 -38.19
N GLY A 117 16.11 18.49 -38.52
CA GLY A 117 17.59 18.44 -38.41
C GLY A 117 18.22 17.41 -37.52
N GLY A 118 18.79 16.33 -38.10
CA GLY A 118 20.02 15.78 -37.58
C GLY A 118 20.06 14.30 -37.17
N ASN A 119 20.54 13.47 -38.12
CA ASN A 119 21.29 12.23 -37.92
C ASN A 119 20.74 11.12 -37.03
N ALA A 120 19.91 10.27 -37.64
CA ALA A 120 19.78 8.86 -37.23
C ALA A 120 20.56 7.99 -38.26
N THR A 121 21.47 7.18 -37.77
CA THR A 121 22.22 6.15 -38.50
C THR A 121 21.23 5.19 -39.19
N GLN A 122 21.06 5.36 -40.49
CA GLN A 122 20.28 4.46 -41.34
C GLN A 122 20.99 3.11 -41.37
N ALA A 123 20.34 2.05 -40.93
CA ALA A 123 20.69 0.68 -41.33
C ALA A 123 20.65 0.61 -42.85
N ALA A 124 21.82 0.39 -43.47
CA ALA A 124 22.01 0.39 -44.92
C ALA A 124 21.11 -0.66 -45.57
N ARG A 125 20.11 -0.24 -46.35
CA ARG A 125 19.28 -1.13 -47.16
C ARG A 125 20.19 -1.79 -48.22
N VAL A 126 20.41 -3.13 -48.07
CA VAL A 126 21.18 -3.92 -48.99
C VAL A 126 20.40 -4.08 -50.30
N PHE A 127 20.92 -3.47 -51.39
CA PHE A 127 20.33 -3.56 -52.70
C PHE A 127 20.80 -4.87 -53.38
N ALA A 128 19.94 -5.89 -53.43
CA ALA A 128 20.22 -7.17 -54.09
C ALA A 128 19.10 -7.53 -55.06
N SER A 129 19.47 -8.17 -56.19
CA SER A 129 18.49 -8.65 -57.17
C SER A 129 17.66 -9.82 -56.59
N PRO A 130 16.41 -10.03 -57.04
CA PRO A 130 15.56 -11.12 -56.52
C PRO A 130 16.24 -12.50 -56.65
N LEU A 131 17.00 -12.73 -57.72
CA LEU A 131 17.72 -13.97 -57.94
C LEU A 131 18.90 -14.13 -56.98
N ALA A 132 19.66 -13.03 -56.72
CA ALA A 132 20.74 -13.02 -55.74
C ALA A 132 20.27 -13.30 -54.33
N ARG A 133 19.10 -12.75 -53.93
CA ARG A 133 18.49 -13.02 -52.60
C ARG A 133 18.12 -14.50 -52.46
N ARG A 134 17.51 -15.09 -53.49
CA ARG A 134 17.11 -16.51 -53.45
C ARG A 134 18.32 -17.44 -53.37
N LEU A 135 19.38 -17.12 -54.13
CA LEU A 135 20.61 -17.91 -54.15
C LEU A 135 21.42 -17.78 -52.86
N ALA A 136 21.49 -16.58 -52.27
CA ALA A 136 22.12 -16.35 -50.98
C ALA A 136 21.38 -17.11 -49.85
N ALA A 137 20.05 -17.08 -49.85
CA ALA A 137 19.23 -17.84 -48.88
C ALA A 137 19.45 -19.35 -49.01
N GLN A 138 19.54 -19.89 -50.25
CA GLN A 138 19.81 -21.31 -50.48
C GLN A 138 21.21 -21.77 -50.05
N ARG A 139 22.17 -20.82 -49.98
CA ARG A 139 23.57 -21.11 -49.65
C ARG A 139 23.99 -20.60 -48.28
N GLY A 140 23.05 -20.07 -47.49
CA GLY A 140 23.31 -19.54 -46.13
C GLY A 140 24.27 -18.35 -46.08
N LEU A 141 24.36 -17.53 -47.16
CA LEU A 141 25.24 -16.40 -47.24
C LEU A 141 24.56 -15.09 -46.83
N ASP A 142 25.19 -14.31 -45.95
CA ASP A 142 24.69 -13.01 -45.54
C ASP A 142 24.94 -11.96 -46.63
N LEU A 143 23.88 -11.39 -47.18
CA LEU A 143 23.93 -10.36 -48.21
C LEU A 143 24.58 -9.06 -47.72
N ALA A 144 24.60 -8.78 -46.43
CA ALA A 144 25.25 -7.58 -45.90
C ALA A 144 26.79 -7.65 -45.98
N ALA A 145 27.35 -8.86 -46.02
CA ALA A 145 28.79 -9.10 -46.14
C ALA A 145 29.31 -9.09 -47.60
N LEU A 146 28.39 -9.00 -48.59
CA LEU A 146 28.75 -9.07 -50.02
C LEU A 146 28.80 -7.69 -50.67
N ARG A 147 29.82 -7.45 -51.50
CA ARG A 147 29.93 -6.24 -52.29
C ARG A 147 29.26 -6.46 -53.67
N GLY A 148 28.22 -5.68 -53.97
CA GLY A 148 27.50 -5.80 -55.24
C GLY A 148 28.26 -5.21 -56.41
N SER A 149 28.44 -5.99 -57.53
CA SER A 149 29.09 -5.56 -58.78
C SER A 149 28.11 -5.03 -59.83
N GLY A 150 26.79 -5.02 -59.54
CA GLY A 150 25.77 -4.50 -60.45
C GLY A 150 25.60 -2.98 -60.40
N PRO A 151 24.80 -2.41 -61.34
CA PRO A 151 24.54 -0.97 -61.37
C PRO A 151 24.05 -0.44 -60.05
N ASN A 152 24.57 0.70 -59.58
CA ASN A 152 24.34 1.34 -58.30
C ASN A 152 24.68 0.46 -57.08
N GLY A 153 25.71 -0.42 -57.17
CA GLY A 153 26.15 -1.28 -56.06
C GLY A 153 25.21 -2.44 -55.75
N ARG A 154 24.34 -2.84 -56.68
CA ARG A 154 23.39 -3.93 -56.49
C ARG A 154 24.09 -5.29 -56.53
N ILE A 155 23.83 -6.13 -55.54
CA ILE A 155 24.32 -7.51 -55.50
C ILE A 155 23.59 -8.33 -56.55
N VAL A 156 24.36 -8.93 -57.48
CA VAL A 156 23.84 -9.75 -58.55
C VAL A 156 24.24 -11.22 -58.35
N LYS A 157 23.68 -12.14 -59.18
CA LYS A 157 23.88 -13.58 -59.04
C LYS A 157 25.37 -13.97 -59.00
N ARG A 158 26.19 -13.34 -59.83
CA ARG A 158 27.64 -13.60 -59.94
C ARG A 158 28.38 -13.32 -58.63
N ASP A 159 27.98 -12.32 -57.86
CA ASP A 159 28.61 -11.95 -56.59
C ASP A 159 28.38 -13.02 -55.50
N VAL A 160 27.18 -13.62 -55.48
CA VAL A 160 26.84 -14.72 -54.61
C VAL A 160 27.56 -16.02 -54.99
N GLU A 161 27.73 -16.26 -56.28
CA GLU A 161 28.48 -17.43 -56.81
C GLU A 161 29.97 -17.35 -56.53
N GLN A 162 30.58 -16.17 -56.64
CA GLN A 162 31.96 -15.94 -56.29
C GLN A 162 32.28 -15.99 -54.82
N ALA A 163 31.38 -15.54 -53.96
CA ALA A 163 31.52 -15.64 -52.52
C ALA A 163 31.51 -17.10 -52.00
N ALA A 164 30.82 -18.00 -52.72
CA ALA A 164 30.82 -19.44 -52.40
C ALA A 164 32.09 -20.20 -52.80
N ALA A 165 33.02 -19.56 -53.56
CA ALA A 165 34.26 -20.17 -54.06
C ALA A 165 35.48 -19.92 -53.16
N VAL A 166 35.34 -19.17 -52.06
CA VAL A 166 36.43 -18.91 -51.10
C VAL A 166 36.32 -19.91 -49.96
N PRO A 167 37.29 -20.80 -49.70
CA PRO A 167 37.27 -21.68 -48.53
C PRO A 167 37.35 -20.81 -47.28
N ALA A 168 36.45 -21.06 -46.32
CA ALA A 168 36.49 -20.43 -45.01
C ALA A 168 37.84 -20.72 -44.32
N PRO A 169 38.52 -19.73 -43.72
CA PRO A 169 39.68 -20.01 -42.89
C PRO A 169 39.23 -20.88 -41.69
N ALA A 170 40.04 -21.95 -41.46
CA ALA A 170 39.81 -22.89 -40.36
C ALA A 170 39.60 -22.14 -39.07
N SER A 171 38.44 -22.36 -38.46
CA SER A 171 38.09 -21.82 -37.17
C SER A 171 39.09 -22.26 -36.10
N ALA A 172 39.75 -21.30 -35.47
CA ALA A 172 40.43 -21.51 -34.19
C ALA A 172 39.43 -22.11 -33.17
N PRO A 173 39.89 -22.96 -32.25
CA PRO A 173 39.01 -23.57 -31.26
C PRO A 173 38.22 -22.47 -30.53
N PRO A 174 36.93 -22.70 -30.20
CA PRO A 174 36.13 -21.69 -29.55
C PRO A 174 36.76 -21.36 -28.20
N VAL A 175 37.32 -20.17 -28.11
CA VAL A 175 37.56 -19.55 -26.81
C VAL A 175 36.19 -19.47 -26.19
N ALA A 176 35.97 -20.30 -25.14
CA ALA A 176 34.77 -20.21 -24.34
C ALA A 176 34.55 -18.73 -24.00
N PRO A 177 33.33 -18.21 -24.17
CA PRO A 177 33.05 -16.87 -23.71
C PRO A 177 33.40 -16.87 -22.23
N GLN A 178 34.47 -16.17 -21.86
CA GLN A 178 34.68 -15.80 -20.49
C GLN A 178 33.39 -15.08 -20.11
N ALA A 179 32.55 -15.78 -19.33
CA ALA A 179 31.49 -15.15 -18.59
C ALA A 179 32.21 -14.00 -17.88
N GLN A 180 31.99 -12.79 -18.38
CA GLN A 180 32.26 -11.60 -17.60
C GLN A 180 31.45 -11.88 -16.32
N ALA A 181 32.19 -12.28 -15.27
CA ALA A 181 31.62 -12.27 -13.94
C ALA A 181 31.10 -10.85 -13.78
N ASN A 182 29.81 -10.67 -13.99
CA ASN A 182 29.09 -9.54 -13.44
C ASN A 182 29.35 -9.65 -11.95
N THR A 183 30.44 -9.02 -11.51
CA THR A 183 30.59 -8.67 -10.12
C THR A 183 29.29 -7.93 -9.80
N PRO A 184 28.42 -8.46 -8.95
CA PRO A 184 27.22 -7.73 -8.57
C PRO A 184 27.77 -6.42 -8.03
N ALA A 185 27.46 -5.32 -8.72
CA ALA A 185 27.71 -4.00 -8.18
C ALA A 185 27.11 -4.08 -6.77
N THR A 186 27.95 -3.96 -5.75
CA THR A 186 27.55 -4.10 -4.35
C THR A 186 26.45 -3.07 -4.20
N ALA A 187 25.21 -3.52 -4.15
CA ALA A 187 24.07 -2.62 -4.10
C ALA A 187 24.26 -1.75 -2.86
N ALA A 188 24.31 -0.43 -3.04
CA ALA A 188 24.47 0.53 -1.95
C ALA A 188 23.26 0.56 -1.00
N PHE A 189 22.34 -0.39 -1.14
CA PHE A 189 21.11 -0.53 -0.35
C PHE A 189 20.88 -2.00 0.02
N THR A 190 20.14 -2.20 1.09
CA THR A 190 19.61 -3.51 1.49
C THR A 190 18.09 -3.49 1.27
N GLU A 191 17.58 -4.44 0.52
CA GLU A 191 16.12 -4.63 0.39
C GLU A 191 15.58 -5.29 1.64
N ILE A 192 14.55 -4.65 2.25
CA ILE A 192 13.82 -5.17 3.41
C ILE A 192 12.41 -5.48 2.96
N PRO A 193 11.99 -6.76 2.91
CA PRO A 193 10.64 -7.14 2.51
C PRO A 193 9.57 -6.48 3.40
N HIS A 194 8.49 -6.02 2.79
CA HIS A 194 7.40 -5.43 3.53
C HIS A 194 6.62 -6.51 4.31
N SER A 195 6.38 -6.26 5.60
CA SER A 195 5.43 -7.05 6.38
C SER A 195 3.99 -6.85 5.87
N ASN A 196 3.08 -7.78 6.15
CA ASN A 196 1.66 -7.66 5.80
C ASN A 196 1.04 -6.40 6.40
N MET A 197 1.36 -6.08 7.66
CA MET A 197 0.94 -4.83 8.30
C MET A 197 1.41 -3.60 7.51
N ARG A 198 2.67 -3.55 7.08
CA ARG A 198 3.20 -2.41 6.31
C ARG A 198 2.52 -2.27 4.95
N ARG A 199 2.23 -3.39 4.27
CA ARG A 199 1.47 -3.38 3.01
C ARG A 199 0.05 -2.82 3.21
N THR A 200 -0.63 -3.28 4.27
CA THR A 200 -1.99 -2.79 4.62
C THR A 200 -1.98 -1.30 4.96
N ILE A 201 -1.02 -0.83 5.76
CA ILE A 201 -0.85 0.60 6.08
C ILE A 201 -0.61 1.40 4.81
N ALA A 202 0.31 0.96 3.93
CA ALA A 202 0.62 1.67 2.68
C ALA A 202 -0.62 1.81 1.78
N ARG A 203 -1.39 0.73 1.62
CA ARG A 203 -2.64 0.75 0.85
C ARG A 203 -3.65 1.72 1.45
N ARG A 204 -3.96 1.62 2.75
CA ARG A 204 -4.95 2.48 3.42
C ARG A 204 -4.56 3.97 3.42
N LEU A 205 -3.28 4.27 3.68
CA LEU A 205 -2.82 5.66 3.66
C LEU A 205 -2.74 6.23 2.23
N GLY A 206 -2.35 5.41 1.26
CA GLY A 206 -2.38 5.77 -0.16
C GLY A 206 -3.80 6.09 -0.62
N GLU A 207 -4.76 5.21 -0.32
CA GLU A 207 -6.18 5.41 -0.61
C GLU A 207 -6.72 6.69 0.05
N SER A 208 -6.50 6.86 1.37
CA SER A 208 -6.92 8.06 2.08
C SER A 208 -6.38 9.34 1.44
N LYS A 209 -5.08 9.36 1.09
CA LYS A 209 -4.45 10.57 0.56
C LYS A 209 -4.86 10.89 -0.87
N SER A 210 -5.20 9.88 -1.68
CA SER A 210 -5.62 10.06 -3.07
C SER A 210 -7.12 10.35 -3.23
N THR A 211 -7.98 9.84 -2.33
CA THR A 211 -9.45 9.94 -2.49
C THR A 211 -10.09 11.01 -1.61
N ILE A 212 -9.46 11.36 -0.48
CA ILE A 212 -10.01 12.35 0.46
C ILE A 212 -9.42 13.73 0.19
N PRO A 213 -10.24 14.75 -0.15
CA PRO A 213 -9.79 16.13 -0.26
C PRO A 213 -9.50 16.71 1.13
N HIS A 214 -8.25 16.55 1.61
CA HIS A 214 -7.83 17.05 2.91
C HIS A 214 -7.79 18.58 2.94
N PHE A 215 -8.43 19.18 3.94
CA PHE A 215 -8.34 20.58 4.28
C PHE A 215 -7.75 20.74 5.69
N TYR A 216 -6.87 21.72 5.89
CA TYR A 216 -6.09 21.86 7.11
C TYR A 216 -6.34 23.20 7.78
N LEU A 217 -6.54 23.17 9.12
CA LEU A 217 -6.63 24.35 9.96
C LEU A 217 -5.69 24.21 11.14
N THR A 218 -4.96 25.27 11.47
CA THR A 218 -4.01 25.29 12.58
C THR A 218 -4.44 26.31 13.62
N ALA A 219 -4.31 25.93 14.89
CA ALA A 219 -4.55 26.83 16.03
C ALA A 219 -3.43 26.71 17.05
N ASP A 220 -3.02 27.86 17.58
CA ASP A 220 -2.12 27.96 18.73
C ASP A 220 -2.95 28.01 20.00
N CYS A 221 -2.74 27.05 20.91
CA CYS A 221 -3.43 26.92 22.18
C CYS A 221 -2.52 27.31 23.33
N ARG A 222 -2.98 28.23 24.20
CA ARG A 222 -2.27 28.62 25.42
C ARG A 222 -2.42 27.55 26.48
N MET A 223 -1.29 27.05 26.98
CA MET A 223 -1.27 25.84 27.82
C MET A 223 -1.02 26.12 29.30
N GLU A 224 -0.78 27.34 29.70
CA GLU A 224 -0.38 27.71 31.08
C GLU A 224 -1.38 27.21 32.12
N ARG A 225 -2.69 27.47 31.91
CA ARG A 225 -3.75 27.07 32.84
C ARG A 225 -3.91 25.55 32.90
N LEU A 226 -3.80 24.88 31.73
CA LEU A 226 -3.91 23.42 31.68
C LEU A 226 -2.73 22.76 32.39
N LEU A 227 -1.52 23.26 32.19
CA LEU A 227 -0.31 22.73 32.84
C LEU A 227 -0.36 22.92 34.37
N ALA A 228 -0.82 24.08 34.84
CA ALA A 228 -1.01 24.36 36.26
C ALA A 228 -2.07 23.39 36.86
N LEU A 229 -3.26 23.29 36.26
CA LEU A 229 -4.31 22.38 36.72
C LEU A 229 -3.83 20.90 36.70
N ARG A 230 -3.10 20.49 35.65
CA ARG A 230 -2.51 19.16 35.57
C ARG A 230 -1.53 18.90 36.72
N ALA A 231 -0.72 19.90 37.09
CA ALA A 231 0.21 19.76 38.21
C ALA A 231 -0.52 19.55 39.52
N GLU A 232 -1.59 20.34 39.81
CA GLU A 232 -2.43 20.21 40.98
C GLU A 232 -3.10 18.82 41.03
N ILE A 233 -3.76 18.39 39.96
CA ILE A 233 -4.39 17.07 39.89
C ILE A 233 -3.34 15.97 40.13
N ASN A 234 -2.17 16.05 39.51
CA ASN A 234 -1.13 15.04 39.62
C ASN A 234 -0.42 15.02 40.99
N ALA A 235 -0.54 16.08 41.79
CA ALA A 235 -0.09 16.10 43.20
C ALA A 235 -0.96 15.23 44.09
N ALA A 236 -2.27 15.14 43.79
CA ALA A 236 -3.25 14.40 44.60
C ALA A 236 -3.67 13.06 43.97
N ALA A 237 -3.55 12.90 42.67
CA ALA A 237 -4.04 11.72 41.96
C ALA A 237 -3.15 10.49 42.19
N PRO A 238 -3.71 9.28 42.34
CA PRO A 238 -2.95 8.04 42.46
C PRO A 238 -2.22 7.66 41.17
N ARG A 239 -2.70 8.16 40.01
CA ARG A 239 -2.13 7.96 38.70
C ARG A 239 -1.86 9.30 38.02
N LYS A 240 -0.72 9.41 37.33
CA LYS A 240 -0.37 10.62 36.59
C LYS A 240 -1.22 10.76 35.34
N ILE A 241 -1.84 11.94 35.19
CA ILE A 241 -2.61 12.34 34.01
C ILE A 241 -1.67 13.06 33.05
N SER A 242 -1.68 12.65 31.77
CA SER A 242 -0.85 13.25 30.71
C SER A 242 -1.57 14.44 30.05
N VAL A 243 -0.81 15.28 29.32
CA VAL A 243 -1.41 16.32 28.46
C VAL A 243 -2.29 15.69 27.38
N ASN A 244 -1.89 14.51 26.88
CA ASN A 244 -2.68 13.80 25.85
C ASN A 244 -4.07 13.38 26.34
N ASP A 245 -4.22 13.04 27.62
CA ASP A 245 -5.52 12.67 28.20
C ASP A 245 -6.46 13.89 28.21
N PHE A 246 -5.94 15.08 28.53
CA PHE A 246 -6.67 16.33 28.40
C PHE A 246 -7.05 16.65 26.96
N VAL A 247 -6.13 16.42 26.00
CA VAL A 247 -6.42 16.60 24.58
C VAL A 247 -7.55 15.70 24.13
N VAL A 248 -7.51 14.39 24.45
CA VAL A 248 -8.58 13.45 24.10
C VAL A 248 -9.92 13.85 24.74
N ARG A 249 -9.91 14.28 25.99
CA ARG A 249 -11.12 14.80 26.66
C ARG A 249 -11.64 16.07 25.99
N ALA A 250 -10.76 17.03 25.64
CA ALA A 250 -11.14 18.26 24.94
C ALA A 250 -11.73 17.98 23.55
N VAL A 251 -11.14 17.03 22.80
CA VAL A 251 -11.67 16.59 21.49
C VAL A 251 -13.08 16.02 21.66
N ALA A 252 -13.27 15.14 22.63
CA ALA A 252 -14.56 14.49 22.86
C ALA A 252 -15.65 15.50 23.28
N VAL A 253 -15.33 16.44 24.15
CA VAL A 253 -16.26 17.51 24.55
C VAL A 253 -16.55 18.47 23.41
N ALA A 254 -15.54 18.86 22.61
CA ALA A 254 -15.74 19.69 21.43
C ALA A 254 -16.64 19.03 20.39
N LEU A 255 -16.56 17.68 20.19
CA LEU A 255 -17.48 16.94 19.31
C LEU A 255 -18.91 16.90 19.84
N ARG A 256 -19.09 16.91 21.18
CA ARG A 256 -20.41 17.03 21.81
C ARG A 256 -21.00 18.44 21.64
N GLU A 257 -20.16 19.48 21.68
CA GLU A 257 -20.58 20.87 21.47
C GLU A 257 -20.89 21.17 20.00
N VAL A 258 -20.16 20.55 19.07
CA VAL A 258 -20.29 20.72 17.64
C VAL A 258 -20.54 19.35 16.98
N PRO A 259 -21.75 18.77 17.16
CA PRO A 259 -22.04 17.40 16.71
C PRO A 259 -21.97 17.23 15.21
N ALA A 260 -22.16 18.30 14.42
CA ALA A 260 -22.02 18.28 12.98
C ALA A 260 -20.59 17.94 12.49
N ALA A 261 -19.57 18.12 13.35
CA ALA A 261 -18.20 17.74 13.05
C ALA A 261 -17.88 16.26 13.41
N ASN A 262 -18.79 15.56 14.11
CA ASN A 262 -18.62 14.15 14.47
C ASN A 262 -19.23 13.25 13.40
N VAL A 263 -18.60 13.21 12.23
CA VAL A 263 -19.14 12.56 11.03
C VAL A 263 -18.11 11.67 10.32
N GLY A 264 -18.60 10.82 9.43
CA GLY A 264 -17.79 10.04 8.49
C GLY A 264 -18.44 10.06 7.11
N TRP A 265 -17.63 10.06 6.08
CA TRP A 265 -18.08 10.00 4.69
C TRP A 265 -18.23 8.55 4.21
N THR A 266 -19.31 8.27 3.49
CA THR A 266 -19.48 7.06 2.68
C THR A 266 -20.05 7.45 1.33
N ASP A 267 -19.90 6.62 0.31
CA ASP A 267 -20.41 6.92 -1.03
C ASP A 267 -21.93 7.10 -1.07
N ALA A 268 -22.66 6.45 -0.17
CA ALA A 268 -24.12 6.51 -0.11
C ALA A 268 -24.65 7.65 0.77
N ALA A 269 -23.93 8.02 1.85
CA ALA A 269 -24.42 8.98 2.84
C ALA A 269 -23.30 9.49 3.76
N MET A 270 -23.54 10.63 4.39
CA MET A 270 -22.78 11.09 5.53
C MET A 270 -23.30 10.42 6.81
N ARG A 271 -22.43 9.80 7.58
CA ARG A 271 -22.77 9.19 8.89
C ARG A 271 -22.48 10.18 9.99
N GLN A 272 -23.47 10.55 10.77
CA GLN A 272 -23.28 11.33 11.99
C GLN A 272 -23.22 10.39 13.18
N TYR A 273 -22.14 10.49 13.97
CA TYR A 273 -21.94 9.66 15.16
C TYR A 273 -22.57 10.33 16.38
N HIS A 274 -23.25 9.53 17.22
CA HIS A 274 -23.93 10.04 18.43
C HIS A 274 -23.04 10.09 19.67
N GLN A 275 -21.86 9.48 19.62
CA GLN A 275 -20.86 9.49 20.69
C GLN A 275 -19.46 9.75 20.09
N ALA A 276 -18.56 10.24 20.92
CA ALA A 276 -17.19 10.51 20.51
C ALA A 276 -16.29 9.29 20.79
N ASP A 277 -16.02 8.51 19.77
CA ASP A 277 -15.10 7.38 19.79
C ASP A 277 -13.74 7.81 19.26
N ILE A 278 -12.80 8.11 20.17
CA ILE A 278 -11.54 8.77 19.83
C ILE A 278 -10.41 7.74 19.64
N ALA A 279 -9.89 7.63 18.43
CA ALA A 279 -8.73 6.82 18.14
C ALA A 279 -7.45 7.60 18.50
N VAL A 280 -6.56 6.98 19.27
CA VAL A 280 -5.30 7.59 19.71
C VAL A 280 -4.13 6.87 19.04
N ALA A 281 -3.31 7.61 18.28
CA ALA A 281 -2.16 7.04 17.60
C ALA A 281 -1.09 6.56 18.60
N VAL A 282 -0.72 5.27 18.52
CA VAL A 282 0.30 4.64 19.35
C VAL A 282 1.37 4.03 18.45
N SER A 283 2.62 4.44 18.67
CA SER A 283 3.77 3.83 17.99
C SER A 283 4.12 2.49 18.63
N THR A 284 4.34 1.49 17.77
CA THR A 284 4.81 0.13 18.13
C THR A 284 5.99 -0.25 17.25
N ASP A 285 6.73 -1.29 17.60
CA ASP A 285 7.86 -1.78 16.79
C ASP A 285 7.42 -2.25 15.39
N ALA A 286 6.19 -2.75 15.27
CA ALA A 286 5.60 -3.19 13.99
C ALA A 286 5.05 -2.03 13.13
N GLY A 287 4.86 -0.84 13.70
CA GLY A 287 4.29 0.33 13.02
C GLY A 287 3.35 1.14 13.91
N LEU A 288 2.43 1.90 13.28
CA LEU A 288 1.45 2.72 13.98
C LEU A 288 0.12 1.97 14.08
N ILE A 289 -0.47 1.95 15.28
CA ILE A 289 -1.83 1.45 15.51
C ILE A 289 -2.64 2.52 16.27
N THR A 290 -3.96 2.55 16.08
CA THR A 290 -4.84 3.59 16.60
C THR A 290 -5.96 3.00 17.49
N PRO A 291 -5.64 2.54 18.72
CA PRO A 291 -6.68 2.09 19.67
C PRO A 291 -7.70 3.18 19.97
N ILE A 292 -8.93 2.78 20.24
CA ILE A 292 -10.08 3.66 20.34
C ILE A 292 -10.60 3.73 21.77
N VAL A 293 -10.65 4.93 22.33
CA VAL A 293 -11.38 5.23 23.56
C VAL A 293 -12.84 5.47 23.19
N ARG A 294 -13.71 4.51 23.49
CA ARG A 294 -15.13 4.56 23.16
C ARG A 294 -15.87 5.54 24.06
N ALA A 295 -16.88 6.24 23.54
CA ALA A 295 -17.73 7.19 24.28
C ALA A 295 -16.91 8.12 25.21
N ALA A 296 -15.82 8.70 24.71
CA ALA A 296 -14.91 9.52 25.49
C ALA A 296 -15.58 10.81 26.02
N ASP A 297 -16.64 11.27 25.36
CA ASP A 297 -17.48 12.40 25.79
C ASP A 297 -18.24 12.14 27.08
N GLN A 298 -18.53 10.87 27.41
CA GLN A 298 -19.26 10.45 28.59
C GLN A 298 -18.36 10.04 29.79
N LYS A 299 -17.04 9.98 29.57
CA LYS A 299 -16.08 9.48 30.55
C LYS A 299 -15.37 10.63 31.30
N PRO A 300 -15.13 10.49 32.61
CA PRO A 300 -14.27 11.43 33.33
C PRO A 300 -12.82 11.28 32.87
N LEU A 301 -12.02 12.33 33.03
CA LEU A 301 -10.61 12.40 32.64
C LEU A 301 -9.76 11.24 33.20
N SER A 302 -10.02 10.82 34.45
CA SER A 302 -9.34 9.68 35.08
C SER A 302 -9.57 8.37 34.34
N ARG A 303 -10.81 8.12 33.89
CA ARG A 303 -11.17 6.91 33.17
C ARG A 303 -10.56 6.90 31.75
N ILE A 304 -10.55 8.05 31.07
CA ILE A 304 -9.87 8.23 29.79
C ILE A 304 -8.38 7.92 29.92
N SER A 305 -7.73 8.44 30.95
CA SER A 305 -6.30 8.19 31.21
C SER A 305 -5.99 6.71 31.47
N GLU A 306 -6.84 6.02 32.23
CA GLU A 306 -6.71 4.59 32.48
C GLU A 306 -6.82 3.77 31.19
N GLU A 307 -7.83 4.03 30.39
CA GLU A 307 -8.08 3.32 29.14
C GLU A 307 -6.98 3.56 28.12
N ILE A 308 -6.53 4.81 27.96
CA ILE A 308 -5.40 5.13 27.06
C ILE A 308 -4.15 4.36 27.46
N ALA A 309 -3.83 4.31 28.77
CA ALA A 309 -2.65 3.61 29.24
C ALA A 309 -2.73 2.08 29.04
N ASP A 310 -3.91 1.48 29.32
CA ASP A 310 -4.16 0.06 29.08
C ASP A 310 -4.06 -0.28 27.58
N LEU A 311 -4.81 0.45 26.76
CA LEU A 311 -4.82 0.27 25.30
C LEU A 311 -3.42 0.45 24.71
N ALA A 312 -2.65 1.45 25.16
CA ALA A 312 -1.28 1.67 24.68
C ALA A 312 -0.32 0.56 25.10
N ALA A 313 -0.45 -0.01 26.31
CA ALA A 313 0.34 -1.12 26.77
C ALA A 313 0.06 -2.39 25.94
N ARG A 314 -1.21 -2.72 25.73
CA ARG A 314 -1.64 -3.87 24.92
C ARG A 314 -1.32 -3.68 23.42
N ALA A 315 -1.36 -2.46 22.90
CA ALA A 315 -0.93 -2.13 21.55
C ALA A 315 0.54 -2.51 21.31
N ARG A 316 1.43 -2.09 22.24
CA ARG A 316 2.88 -2.43 22.14
C ARG A 316 3.14 -3.92 22.30
N ALA A 317 2.31 -4.63 23.09
CA ALA A 317 2.37 -6.08 23.24
C ALA A 317 1.66 -6.85 22.11
N SER A 318 1.12 -6.17 21.08
CA SER A 318 0.32 -6.77 20.00
C SER A 318 -0.89 -7.59 20.49
N GLN A 319 -1.53 -7.14 21.57
CA GLN A 319 -2.64 -7.83 22.26
C GLN A 319 -3.98 -7.13 22.07
N LEU A 320 -4.08 -6.17 21.14
CA LEU A 320 -5.36 -5.52 20.85
C LEU A 320 -6.23 -6.41 19.98
N ARG A 321 -7.52 -6.44 20.29
CA ARG A 321 -8.54 -7.07 19.45
C ARG A 321 -8.95 -6.13 18.31
N PRO A 322 -9.40 -6.65 17.17
CA PRO A 322 -9.81 -5.85 16.02
C PRO A 322 -10.83 -4.75 16.38
N GLU A 323 -11.79 -5.02 17.26
CA GLU A 323 -12.83 -4.08 17.67
C GLU A 323 -12.26 -2.88 18.44
N GLU A 324 -11.04 -3.01 18.99
CA GLU A 324 -10.42 -1.96 19.80
C GLU A 324 -9.66 -0.93 18.96
N TYR A 325 -9.37 -1.20 17.67
CA TYR A 325 -8.70 -0.26 16.77
C TYR A 325 -9.42 -0.04 15.43
N GLN A 326 -10.50 -0.77 15.14
CA GLN A 326 -11.29 -0.55 13.94
C GLN A 326 -12.48 0.39 14.19
N GLY A 327 -12.70 1.32 13.28
CA GLY A 327 -13.78 2.31 13.35
C GLY A 327 -13.33 3.58 14.08
N GLY A 328 -14.13 3.99 15.08
CA GLY A 328 -13.98 5.30 15.71
C GLY A 328 -14.60 6.43 14.91
N SER A 329 -14.75 7.60 15.52
CA SER A 329 -15.36 8.76 14.89
C SER A 329 -14.34 9.88 14.61
N PHE A 330 -13.23 9.90 15.34
CA PHE A 330 -12.21 10.94 15.26
C PHE A 330 -10.84 10.38 15.70
N SER A 331 -9.74 10.90 15.16
CA SER A 331 -8.39 10.50 15.54
C SER A 331 -7.57 11.61 16.17
N VAL A 332 -6.69 11.25 17.10
CA VAL A 332 -5.66 12.12 17.66
C VAL A 332 -4.28 11.52 17.43
N SER A 333 -3.38 12.31 16.84
CA SER A 333 -1.97 11.95 16.66
C SER A 333 -1.11 12.96 17.38
N ASN A 334 -0.31 12.52 18.36
CA ASN A 334 0.52 13.40 19.18
C ASN A 334 2.00 13.06 19.00
N LEU A 335 2.76 14.00 18.44
CA LEU A 335 4.21 13.95 18.27
C LEU A 335 4.97 14.94 19.14
N GLY A 336 4.28 15.59 20.08
CA GLY A 336 4.90 16.57 20.99
C GLY A 336 6.04 16.00 21.83
N MET A 337 5.99 14.73 22.18
CA MET A 337 7.06 14.03 22.91
C MET A 337 8.37 13.93 22.12
N PHE A 338 8.33 14.04 20.79
CA PHE A 338 9.49 14.06 19.90
C PHE A 338 10.01 15.47 19.60
N GLY A 339 9.41 16.50 20.20
CA GLY A 339 9.80 17.91 19.97
C GLY A 339 9.27 18.50 18.66
N VAL A 340 8.38 17.78 17.95
CA VAL A 340 7.77 18.28 16.71
C VAL A 340 6.83 19.43 17.05
N SER A 341 7.08 20.62 16.48
CA SER A 341 6.27 21.82 16.72
C SER A 341 4.92 21.77 16.00
N GLU A 342 4.88 21.26 14.78
CA GLU A 342 3.71 21.22 13.91
C GLU A 342 3.84 20.11 12.88
N PHE A 343 2.73 19.43 12.56
CA PHE A 343 2.62 18.51 11.42
C PHE A 343 1.16 18.35 11.00
N SER A 344 0.93 17.87 9.78
CA SER A 344 -0.39 17.55 9.27
C SER A 344 -0.54 16.04 9.17
N ALA A 345 -1.55 15.49 9.85
CA ALA A 345 -1.84 14.06 9.84
C ALA A 345 -2.72 13.66 8.65
N ILE A 346 -2.56 12.41 8.18
CA ILE A 346 -3.42 11.80 7.17
C ILE A 346 -4.67 11.26 7.85
N ILE A 347 -5.84 11.54 7.30
CA ILE A 347 -7.13 11.06 7.83
C ILE A 347 -7.17 9.53 7.76
N ASN A 348 -7.69 8.90 8.82
CA ASN A 348 -7.87 7.46 8.90
C ASN A 348 -9.36 7.09 8.63
N PRO A 349 -9.72 6.65 7.41
CA PRO A 349 -11.09 6.27 7.10
C PRO A 349 -11.61 5.16 8.03
N PRO A 350 -12.92 5.15 8.40
CA PRO A 350 -14.03 5.96 7.89
C PRO A 350 -14.21 7.32 8.58
N GLN A 351 -13.27 7.76 9.41
CA GLN A 351 -13.33 9.04 10.13
C GLN A 351 -13.13 10.21 9.15
N ALA A 352 -13.83 11.32 9.40
CA ALA A 352 -13.70 12.52 8.55
C ALA A 352 -12.69 13.54 9.10
N ALA A 353 -12.07 13.29 10.27
CA ALA A 353 -11.12 14.22 10.85
C ALA A 353 -10.05 13.57 11.74
N ILE A 354 -8.89 14.22 11.79
CA ILE A 354 -7.78 13.86 12.68
C ILE A 354 -7.09 15.13 13.19
N LEU A 355 -6.79 15.16 14.49
CA LEU A 355 -6.03 16.23 15.13
C LEU A 355 -4.58 15.84 15.33
N ALA A 356 -3.67 16.59 14.73
CA ALA A 356 -2.23 16.54 14.96
C ALA A 356 -1.85 17.48 16.09
N VAL A 357 -1.11 16.98 17.09
CA VAL A 357 -0.73 17.71 18.30
C VAL A 357 0.78 17.83 18.37
N GLY A 358 1.27 19.07 18.36
CA GLY A 358 2.68 19.41 18.49
C GLY A 358 3.17 19.47 19.93
N ALA A 359 4.46 19.76 20.09
CA ALA A 359 5.07 20.00 21.39
C ALA A 359 4.57 21.32 22.01
N THR A 360 4.40 21.33 23.34
CA THR A 360 4.25 22.58 24.06
C THR A 360 5.60 23.26 24.17
N GLN A 361 5.68 24.51 23.69
CA GLN A 361 6.92 25.29 23.61
C GLN A 361 6.75 26.63 24.27
N ALA A 362 7.83 27.12 24.89
CA ALA A 362 7.90 28.50 25.37
C ALA A 362 8.18 29.45 24.17
N VAL A 363 7.22 30.30 23.86
CA VAL A 363 7.30 31.24 22.75
C VAL A 363 6.97 32.68 23.23
N PRO A 364 7.45 33.70 22.54
CA PRO A 364 7.01 35.07 22.85
C PRO A 364 5.55 35.26 22.48
N VAL A 365 4.74 35.70 23.41
CA VAL A 365 3.33 36.04 23.21
C VAL A 365 3.06 37.46 23.66
N VAL A 366 2.06 38.10 23.04
CA VAL A 366 1.59 39.40 23.48
C VAL A 366 0.39 39.19 24.42
N GLU A 367 0.50 39.69 25.66
CA GLU A 367 -0.56 39.64 26.66
C GLU A 367 -0.66 41.04 27.29
N ASP A 368 -1.87 41.62 27.29
CA ASP A 368 -2.14 42.97 27.75
C ASP A 368 -1.21 44.03 27.14
N GLY A 369 -0.83 43.85 25.84
CA GLY A 369 0.08 44.78 25.13
C GLY A 369 1.55 44.58 25.46
N ALA A 370 1.94 43.66 26.34
CA ALA A 370 3.31 43.36 26.71
C ALA A 370 3.78 42.02 26.17
N LEU A 371 5.06 41.93 25.78
CA LEU A 371 5.70 40.68 25.40
C LEU A 371 6.00 39.82 26.63
N ARG A 372 5.54 38.60 26.66
CA ARG A 372 5.80 37.60 27.70
C ARG A 372 6.20 36.25 27.09
N ALA A 373 6.90 35.44 27.87
CA ALA A 373 7.07 34.03 27.51
C ALA A 373 5.80 33.27 27.83
N GLY A 374 5.17 32.68 26.83
CA GLY A 374 3.95 31.85 26.95
C GLY A 374 4.20 30.41 26.58
N GLN A 375 3.48 29.47 27.18
CA GLN A 375 3.47 28.07 26.83
C GLN A 375 2.43 27.83 25.74
N VAL A 376 2.84 27.53 24.52
CA VAL A 376 1.94 27.36 23.39
C VAL A 376 2.09 25.96 22.82
N MET A 377 0.97 25.31 22.54
CA MET A 377 0.87 24.05 21.84
C MET A 377 0.14 24.27 20.51
N ARG A 378 0.80 23.96 19.40
CA ARG A 378 0.19 24.06 18.09
C ARG A 378 -0.54 22.77 17.74
N CYS A 379 -1.78 22.92 17.29
CA CYS A 379 -2.62 21.82 16.88
C CYS A 379 -3.11 22.04 15.46
N THR A 380 -2.95 21.02 14.59
CA THR A 380 -3.43 21.06 13.20
C THR A 380 -4.54 20.05 13.00
N LEU A 381 -5.70 20.52 12.64
CA LEU A 381 -6.86 19.72 12.29
C LEU A 381 -6.83 19.41 10.79
N SER A 382 -6.85 18.15 10.41
CA SER A 382 -7.07 17.70 9.03
C SER A 382 -8.51 17.21 8.93
N VAL A 383 -9.29 17.71 7.95
CA VAL A 383 -10.68 17.31 7.72
C VAL A 383 -10.91 16.85 6.29
N ASP A 384 -11.85 15.93 6.12
CA ASP A 384 -12.43 15.57 4.82
C ASP A 384 -13.38 16.68 4.38
N HIS A 385 -12.95 17.48 3.39
CA HIS A 385 -13.71 18.65 2.95
C HIS A 385 -15.06 18.30 2.28
N ARG A 386 -15.32 17.04 1.99
CA ARG A 386 -16.62 16.56 1.54
C ARG A 386 -17.67 16.53 2.66
N ALA A 387 -17.21 16.20 3.89
CA ALA A 387 -18.06 16.05 5.07
C ALA A 387 -18.03 17.28 6.00
N ILE A 388 -16.90 17.98 6.09
CA ILE A 388 -16.67 19.09 7.01
C ILE A 388 -16.11 20.27 6.22
N ASP A 389 -16.89 21.33 6.10
CA ASP A 389 -16.46 22.57 5.47
C ASP A 389 -15.55 23.42 6.38
N GLY A 390 -14.96 24.50 5.82
CA GLY A 390 -14.02 25.35 6.55
C GLY A 390 -14.66 26.08 7.74
N ALA A 391 -15.93 26.48 7.67
CA ALA A 391 -16.62 27.17 8.76
C ALA A 391 -16.91 26.23 9.92
N LEU A 392 -17.42 25.03 9.64
CA LEU A 392 -17.68 24.00 10.64
C LEU A 392 -16.39 23.52 11.30
N ALA A 393 -15.33 23.31 10.52
CA ALA A 393 -14.01 22.95 11.03
C ALA A 393 -13.43 24.04 11.97
N ALA A 394 -13.58 25.32 11.60
CA ALA A 394 -13.14 26.44 12.42
C ALA A 394 -13.95 26.57 13.72
N GLN A 395 -15.27 26.34 13.70
CA GLN A 395 -16.11 26.31 14.88
C GLN A 395 -15.68 25.21 15.86
N TRP A 396 -15.45 24.01 15.34
CA TRP A 396 -14.96 22.89 16.17
C TRP A 396 -13.57 23.21 16.75
N LEU A 397 -12.65 23.72 15.96
CA LEU A 397 -11.29 24.04 16.39
C LEU A 397 -11.29 25.15 17.44
N ALA A 398 -12.18 26.15 17.33
CA ALA A 398 -12.38 27.19 18.32
C ALA A 398 -12.92 26.63 19.65
N ALA A 399 -13.89 25.70 19.61
CA ALA A 399 -14.40 25.01 20.80
C ALA A 399 -13.27 24.20 21.49
N PHE A 400 -12.51 23.41 20.70
CA PHE A 400 -11.35 22.67 21.20
C PHE A 400 -10.31 23.58 21.86
N LYS A 401 -9.89 24.65 21.18
CA LYS A 401 -8.95 25.64 21.72
C LYS A 401 -9.44 26.24 23.03
N ARG A 402 -10.68 26.69 23.09
CA ARG A 402 -11.30 27.25 24.30
C ARG A 402 -11.27 26.27 25.47
N LEU A 403 -11.53 24.98 25.23
CA LEU A 403 -11.49 23.93 26.25
C LEU A 403 -10.07 23.69 26.78
N LEU A 404 -9.05 23.73 25.95
CA LEU A 404 -7.66 23.63 26.40
C LEU A 404 -7.22 24.85 27.21
N GLU A 405 -7.60 26.06 26.77
CA GLU A 405 -7.26 27.31 27.43
C GLU A 405 -8.07 27.54 28.73
N ASN A 406 -9.24 26.88 28.87
CA ASN A 406 -10.07 26.90 30.06
C ASN A 406 -10.42 25.47 30.50
N PRO A 407 -9.45 24.71 31.03
CA PRO A 407 -9.55 23.28 31.22
C PRO A 407 -10.63 22.85 32.25
N LEU A 408 -11.05 23.70 33.17
CA LEU A 408 -12.15 23.40 34.10
C LEU A 408 -13.46 23.14 33.34
N ALA A 409 -13.70 23.80 32.19
CA ALA A 409 -14.92 23.61 31.42
C ALA A 409 -15.08 22.21 30.85
N MET A 410 -14.00 21.45 30.66
CA MET A 410 -14.08 20.06 30.19
C MET A 410 -14.26 19.01 31.29
N LEU A 411 -14.18 19.41 32.55
CA LEU A 411 -14.31 18.53 33.72
C LEU A 411 -15.73 18.49 34.26
N ILE A 412 -16.62 19.39 33.80
CA ILE A 412 -18.01 19.53 34.23
C ILE A 412 -18.98 18.72 33.39
#